data_1abfc61bfe56270c52018b3937545219
#
_entry.id   1abfc61bfe56270c52018b3937545219
#
_cell.length_a   1.000
_cell.length_b   1.000
_cell.length_c   1.000
_cell.angle_alpha   90.00
_cell.angle_beta   90.00
_cell.angle_gamma   90.00
#
_symmetry.space_group_name_H-M   'P 1'
#
loop_
_entity.id
_entity.type
_entity.pdbx_description
1 polymer ?
#
loop_
_entity_poly.entity_id
_entity_poly.type
_entity_poly.pdbx_seq_one_letter_code
_entity_poly.pdbx_strand_id
1 'polypeptide(L)'
;MENMQIRTMKVTDYEKVYALWMSCKNMGFNDIDDSKEGISRFLERNPNTSFVAMENDELQGIILGGHDGRRGYIYHMSVAEKHRKKGIGSSLVEKCLASFKNEKISKVALLVFKYNEAGNSFWEKQGFILREDVNYRNIELCELVRIDT
;
A
#
# COMPACT_ATOMS: atom_id res chain seq x y z
N MET A 1 19.81 3.74 -8.60
CA MET A 1 18.38 3.94 -8.91
C MET A 1 18.13 4.62 -10.27
N GLU A 2 19.15 4.70 -11.10
CA GLU A 2 19.03 5.35 -12.40
C GLU A 2 17.98 4.72 -13.31
N ASN A 3 17.79 3.39 -13.20
CA ASN A 3 16.84 2.66 -14.05
C ASN A 3 15.52 2.34 -13.34
N MET A 4 15.32 2.88 -12.14
CA MET A 4 14.08 2.64 -11.42
C MET A 4 12.96 3.49 -11.98
N GLN A 5 11.83 2.85 -12.24
CA GLN A 5 10.60 3.50 -12.66
C GLN A 5 9.52 3.31 -11.61
N ILE A 6 8.78 4.37 -11.33
CA ILE A 6 7.55 4.27 -10.54
C ILE A 6 6.41 4.54 -11.49
N ARG A 7 5.50 3.58 -11.59
CA ARG A 7 4.34 3.69 -12.47
C ARG A 7 3.10 3.15 -11.78
N THR A 8 1.94 3.43 -12.32
CA THR A 8 0.70 2.87 -11.77
C THR A 8 0.72 1.35 -11.83
N MET A 9 0.19 0.73 -10.78
CA MET A 9 0.06 -0.72 -10.72
C MET A 9 -1.01 -1.21 -11.66
N LYS A 10 -0.77 -2.34 -12.31
CA LYS A 10 -1.74 -3.05 -13.15
C LYS A 10 -1.99 -4.43 -12.58
N VAL A 11 -3.12 -5.04 -12.92
CA VAL A 11 -3.43 -6.38 -12.42
C VAL A 11 -2.39 -7.41 -12.86
N THR A 12 -1.71 -7.17 -13.99
CA THR A 12 -0.63 -8.04 -14.47
C THR A 12 0.59 -8.03 -13.56
N ASP A 13 0.68 -7.07 -12.64
CA ASP A 13 1.76 -7.03 -11.64
C ASP A 13 1.47 -7.91 -10.43
N TYR A 14 0.25 -8.44 -10.31
CA TYR A 14 -0.21 -9.10 -9.09
C TYR A 14 0.74 -10.20 -8.59
N GLU A 15 1.20 -11.09 -9.46
CA GLU A 15 2.03 -12.21 -9.03
C GLU A 15 3.32 -11.74 -8.36
N LYS A 16 3.97 -10.74 -8.93
CA LYS A 16 5.18 -10.16 -8.34
C LYS A 16 4.88 -9.42 -7.04
N VAL A 17 3.77 -8.69 -7.01
CA VAL A 17 3.34 -7.97 -5.81
C VAL A 17 3.01 -8.95 -4.69
N TYR A 18 2.27 -10.01 -4.98
CA TYR A 18 1.92 -11.01 -3.98
C TYR A 18 3.17 -11.68 -3.40
N ALA A 19 4.14 -12.02 -4.25
CA ALA A 19 5.41 -12.59 -3.80
C ALA A 19 6.15 -11.64 -2.86
N LEU A 20 6.16 -10.34 -3.19
CA LEU A 20 6.77 -9.34 -2.32
C LEU A 20 6.05 -9.27 -0.98
N TRP A 21 4.72 -9.20 -0.99
CA TRP A 21 3.92 -9.15 0.24
C TRP A 21 4.22 -10.35 1.15
N MET A 22 4.29 -11.56 0.57
CA MET A 22 4.54 -12.76 1.35
C MET A 22 5.95 -12.80 1.95
N SER A 23 6.87 -12.00 1.42
CA SER A 23 8.22 -11.87 1.97
C SER A 23 8.32 -10.85 3.11
N CYS A 24 7.29 -10.03 3.31
CA CYS A 24 7.28 -8.98 4.32
C CYS A 24 6.60 -9.45 5.59
N LYS A 25 7.04 -8.93 6.74
CA LYS A 25 6.46 -9.28 8.04
C LYS A 25 5.45 -8.23 8.50
N ASN A 26 4.54 -8.63 9.37
CA ASN A 26 3.59 -7.73 10.05
C ASN A 26 2.64 -6.99 9.11
N MET A 27 2.25 -7.62 8.01
CA MET A 27 1.43 -6.95 6.99
C MET A 27 -0.07 -7.12 7.20
N GLY A 28 -0.56 -8.30 7.53
CA GLY A 28 -1.99 -8.52 7.74
C GLY A 28 -2.80 -8.54 6.44
N PHE A 29 -2.89 -9.70 5.83
CA PHE A 29 -3.66 -9.92 4.60
C PHE A 29 -4.88 -10.80 4.87
N ASN A 30 -5.76 -10.90 3.88
CA ASN A 30 -6.83 -11.89 3.91
C ASN A 30 -7.01 -12.52 2.51
N ASP A 31 -7.73 -13.63 2.48
CA ASP A 31 -7.84 -14.47 1.29
C ASP A 31 -8.81 -13.93 0.22
N ILE A 32 -9.58 -12.91 0.53
CA ILE A 32 -10.55 -12.33 -0.42
C ILE A 32 -10.05 -11.01 -0.98
N ASP A 33 -9.79 -10.04 -0.11
CA ASP A 33 -9.39 -8.70 -0.56
C ASP A 33 -8.03 -8.70 -1.24
N ASP A 34 -7.14 -9.56 -0.78
CA ASP A 34 -5.76 -9.64 -1.27
C ASP A 34 -5.54 -10.73 -2.31
N SER A 35 -6.62 -11.38 -2.76
CA SER A 35 -6.58 -12.28 -3.90
C SER A 35 -6.40 -11.50 -5.18
N LYS A 36 -6.05 -12.17 -6.27
CA LYS A 36 -5.93 -11.52 -7.58
C LYS A 36 -7.26 -10.88 -7.99
N GLU A 37 -8.37 -11.57 -7.74
CA GLU A 37 -9.71 -11.05 -8.03
C GLU A 37 -10.02 -9.81 -7.19
N GLY A 38 -9.71 -9.84 -5.90
CA GLY A 38 -9.93 -8.69 -5.00
C GLY A 38 -9.10 -7.48 -5.39
N ILE A 39 -7.84 -7.69 -5.70
CA ILE A 39 -6.96 -6.61 -6.14
C ILE A 39 -7.39 -6.08 -7.50
N SER A 40 -7.83 -6.96 -8.41
CA SER A 40 -8.35 -6.54 -9.71
C SER A 40 -9.53 -5.58 -9.55
N ARG A 41 -10.49 -5.93 -8.68
CA ARG A 41 -11.63 -5.04 -8.39
C ARG A 41 -11.17 -3.70 -7.82
N PHE A 42 -10.20 -3.75 -6.91
CA PHE A 42 -9.66 -2.54 -6.28
C PHE A 42 -9.04 -1.61 -7.32
N LEU A 43 -8.20 -2.15 -8.20
CA LEU A 43 -7.53 -1.37 -9.25
C LEU A 43 -8.51 -0.86 -10.31
N GLU A 44 -9.56 -1.62 -10.60
CA GLU A 44 -10.59 -1.17 -11.53
C GLU A 44 -11.33 0.04 -10.98
N ARG A 45 -11.64 0.04 -9.67
CA ARG A 45 -12.27 1.17 -9.01
C ARG A 45 -11.30 2.35 -8.84
N ASN A 46 -10.03 2.07 -8.59
CA ASN A 46 -9.00 3.06 -8.31
C ASN A 46 -7.79 2.86 -9.25
N PRO A 47 -7.91 3.23 -10.53
CA PRO A 47 -6.85 2.91 -11.50
C PRO A 47 -5.59 3.78 -11.39
N ASN A 48 -5.66 4.92 -10.71
CA ASN A 48 -4.61 5.94 -10.78
C ASN A 48 -3.84 6.17 -9.47
N THR A 49 -4.17 5.45 -8.40
CA THR A 49 -3.65 5.80 -7.08
C THR A 49 -2.78 4.72 -6.44
N SER A 50 -2.54 3.61 -7.14
CA SER A 50 -1.61 2.58 -6.70
C SER A 50 -0.39 2.56 -7.61
N PHE A 51 0.79 2.33 -7.02
CA PHE A 51 2.06 2.43 -7.76
C PHE A 51 3.00 1.29 -7.43
N VAL A 52 3.79 0.91 -8.42
CA VAL A 52 4.89 -0.05 -8.26
C VAL A 52 6.21 0.59 -8.64
N ALA A 53 7.26 0.22 -7.93
CA ALA A 53 8.63 0.61 -8.23
C ALA A 53 9.32 -0.57 -8.90
N MET A 54 9.73 -0.39 -10.15
CA MET A 54 10.32 -1.45 -10.98
C MET A 54 11.70 -1.04 -11.45
N GLU A 55 12.60 -2.00 -11.50
CA GLU A 55 13.92 -1.81 -12.13
C GLU A 55 14.28 -3.11 -12.82
N ASN A 56 14.51 -3.06 -14.13
CA ASN A 56 14.90 -4.24 -14.95
C ASN A 56 13.95 -5.41 -14.72
N ASP A 57 12.64 -5.17 -14.79
CA ASP A 57 11.58 -6.16 -14.57
C ASP A 57 11.50 -6.70 -13.14
N GLU A 58 12.33 -6.20 -12.22
CA GLU A 58 12.25 -6.58 -10.82
C GLU A 58 11.37 -5.61 -10.06
N LEU A 59 10.39 -6.13 -9.33
CA LEU A 59 9.56 -5.33 -8.44
C LEU A 59 10.33 -5.04 -7.17
N GLN A 60 10.55 -3.76 -6.87
CA GLN A 60 11.26 -3.34 -5.67
C GLN A 60 10.33 -2.81 -4.58
N GLY A 61 9.16 -2.35 -4.95
CA GLY A 61 8.20 -1.83 -3.99
C GLY A 61 6.82 -1.63 -4.58
N ILE A 62 5.83 -1.48 -3.71
CA ILE A 62 4.40 -1.35 -4.04
C ILE A 62 3.70 -0.51 -3.00
N ILE A 63 2.78 0.33 -3.45
CA ILE A 63 1.84 1.02 -2.57
C ILE A 63 0.44 0.89 -3.17
N LEU A 64 -0.52 0.40 -2.39
CA LEU A 64 -1.91 0.41 -2.79
C LEU A 64 -2.57 1.67 -2.25
N GLY A 65 -3.16 2.45 -3.12
CA GLY A 65 -3.93 3.62 -2.74
C GLY A 65 -5.28 3.59 -3.40
N GLY A 66 -6.32 3.88 -2.63
CA GLY A 66 -7.66 3.95 -3.16
C GLY A 66 -8.47 4.98 -2.41
N HIS A 67 -9.61 5.40 -2.97
CA HIS A 67 -10.48 6.36 -2.32
C HIS A 67 -11.94 6.11 -2.67
N ASP A 68 -12.79 6.69 -1.87
CA ASP A 68 -14.25 6.60 -2.03
C ASP A 68 -14.85 7.90 -2.61
N GLY A 69 -14.01 8.78 -3.15
CA GLY A 69 -14.40 10.11 -3.63
C GLY A 69 -14.31 11.17 -2.54
N ARG A 70 -14.03 10.78 -1.29
CA ARG A 70 -13.96 11.70 -0.16
C ARG A 70 -12.67 11.53 0.64
N ARG A 71 -12.32 10.28 1.01
CA ARG A 71 -11.12 9.96 1.79
C ARG A 71 -10.28 8.94 1.04
N GLY A 72 -8.98 9.12 1.11
CA GLY A 72 -8.04 8.15 0.58
C GLY A 72 -7.56 7.20 1.67
N TYR A 73 -7.16 6.01 1.25
CA TYR A 73 -6.58 5.00 2.13
C TYR A 73 -5.38 4.38 1.45
N ILE A 74 -4.35 4.11 2.24
CA ILE A 74 -3.17 3.39 1.79
C ILE A 74 -3.16 2.01 2.44
N TYR A 75 -2.93 0.99 1.63
CA TYR A 75 -2.85 -0.40 2.06
C TYR A 75 -1.52 -1.00 1.63
N HIS A 76 -0.99 -1.91 2.44
CA HIS A 76 0.08 -2.84 2.07
C HIS A 76 1.29 -2.22 1.36
N MET A 77 1.73 -1.05 1.79
CA MET A 77 2.96 -0.47 1.26
C MET A 77 4.14 -1.34 1.68
N SER A 78 4.93 -1.76 0.71
CA SER A 78 6.02 -2.71 0.94
C SER A 78 7.20 -2.38 0.05
N VAL A 79 8.41 -2.54 0.59
CA VAL A 79 9.65 -2.43 -0.17
C VAL A 79 10.45 -3.71 0.09
N ALA A 80 11.00 -4.31 -0.97
CA ALA A 80 11.80 -5.51 -0.85
C ALA A 80 12.96 -5.25 0.11
N GLU A 81 13.25 -6.22 0.97
CA GLU A 81 14.24 -6.05 2.04
C GLU A 81 15.60 -5.56 1.52
N LYS A 82 16.08 -6.16 0.44
CA LYS A 82 17.38 -5.79 -0.15
C LYS A 82 17.38 -4.39 -0.77
N HIS A 83 16.23 -3.78 -0.96
CA HIS A 83 16.10 -2.44 -1.54
C HIS A 83 15.66 -1.38 -0.54
N ARG A 84 15.61 -1.71 0.74
CA ARG A 84 15.23 -0.76 1.79
C ARG A 84 16.34 0.25 2.03
N LYS A 85 15.97 1.37 2.66
CA LYS A 85 16.88 2.48 2.99
C LYS A 85 17.49 3.17 1.77
N LYS A 86 16.82 3.07 0.62
CA LYS A 86 17.22 3.75 -0.61
C LYS A 86 16.24 4.83 -1.04
N GLY A 87 15.23 5.10 -0.21
CA GLY A 87 14.22 6.11 -0.51
C GLY A 87 13.07 5.66 -1.38
N ILE A 88 12.98 4.38 -1.70
CA ILE A 88 11.90 3.84 -2.55
C ILE A 88 10.54 4.03 -1.90
N GLY A 89 10.43 3.69 -0.61
CA GLY A 89 9.17 3.87 0.13
C GLY A 89 8.69 5.31 0.11
N SER A 90 9.59 6.25 0.38
CA SER A 90 9.26 7.68 0.37
C SER A 90 8.83 8.14 -1.02
N SER A 91 9.47 7.64 -2.07
CA SER A 91 9.11 7.98 -3.46
C SER A 91 7.73 7.43 -3.82
N LEU A 92 7.40 6.22 -3.37
CA LEU A 92 6.08 5.64 -3.58
C LEU A 92 5.00 6.45 -2.87
N VAL A 93 5.25 6.85 -1.63
CA VAL A 93 4.31 7.68 -0.86
C VAL A 93 4.10 9.03 -1.56
N GLU A 94 5.18 9.66 -2.01
CA GLU A 94 5.10 10.94 -2.72
C GLU A 94 4.23 10.84 -3.96
N LYS A 95 4.43 9.82 -4.78
CA LYS A 95 3.61 9.59 -5.98
C LYS A 95 2.15 9.35 -5.63
N CYS A 96 1.91 8.52 -4.63
CA CYS A 96 0.56 8.19 -4.20
C CYS A 96 -0.18 9.43 -3.69
N LEU A 97 0.45 10.23 -2.84
CA LEU A 97 -0.16 11.45 -2.31
C LEU A 97 -0.41 12.47 -3.40
N ALA A 98 0.51 12.60 -4.36
CA ALA A 98 0.30 13.49 -5.51
C ALA A 98 -0.92 13.07 -6.34
N SER A 99 -1.10 11.77 -6.55
CA SER A 99 -2.25 11.25 -7.29
C SER A 99 -3.57 11.52 -6.55
N PHE A 100 -3.57 11.38 -5.23
CA PHE A 100 -4.75 11.71 -4.43
C PHE A 100 -5.10 13.21 -4.54
N LYS A 101 -4.09 14.06 -4.46
CA LYS A 101 -4.30 15.52 -4.63
C LYS A 101 -4.90 15.81 -5.98
N ASN A 102 -4.40 15.18 -7.03
CA ASN A 102 -4.89 15.35 -8.38
C ASN A 102 -6.36 14.96 -8.51
N GLU A 103 -6.81 14.00 -7.71
CA GLU A 103 -8.20 13.56 -7.68
C GLU A 103 -9.02 14.27 -6.59
N LYS A 104 -8.48 15.35 -6.03
CA LYS A 104 -9.16 16.23 -5.07
C LYS A 104 -9.51 15.55 -3.75
N ILE A 105 -8.70 14.60 -3.34
CA ILE A 105 -8.83 13.96 -2.03
C ILE A 105 -8.09 14.80 -1.01
N SER A 106 -8.76 15.16 0.07
CA SER A 106 -8.22 16.10 1.07
C SER A 106 -7.54 15.44 2.27
N LYS A 107 -7.79 14.15 2.50
CA LYS A 107 -7.21 13.45 3.65
C LYS A 107 -7.02 11.99 3.31
N VAL A 108 -5.88 11.43 3.73
CA VAL A 108 -5.51 10.04 3.49
C VAL A 108 -5.22 9.39 4.84
N ALA A 109 -5.75 8.18 5.03
CA ALA A 109 -5.57 7.41 6.26
C ALA A 109 -4.91 6.07 5.95
N LEU A 110 -4.36 5.43 6.97
CA LEU A 110 -3.83 4.08 6.89
C LEU A 110 -3.88 3.43 8.26
N LEU A 111 -3.74 2.11 8.28
CA LEU A 111 -3.70 1.31 9.50
C LEU A 111 -2.38 0.60 9.57
N VAL A 112 -1.75 0.63 10.73
CA VAL A 112 -0.50 -0.07 11.00
C VAL A 112 -0.67 -0.79 12.34
N PHE A 113 -0.28 -2.06 12.40
CA PHE A 113 -0.29 -2.76 13.68
C PHE A 113 0.55 -1.99 14.69
N LYS A 114 0.06 -1.89 15.92
CA LYS A 114 0.78 -1.16 16.97
C LYS A 114 2.18 -1.70 17.22
N TYR A 115 2.35 -3.03 17.11
CA TYR A 115 3.64 -3.68 17.35
C TYR A 115 4.62 -3.57 16.18
N ASN A 116 4.20 -3.01 15.05
CA ASN A 116 5.09 -2.78 13.92
C ASN A 116 5.82 -1.46 14.09
N GLU A 117 6.90 -1.48 14.87
CA GLU A 117 7.65 -0.28 15.22
C GLU A 117 8.26 0.40 13.99
N ALA A 118 8.84 -0.37 13.09
CA ALA A 118 9.45 0.16 11.87
C ALA A 118 8.42 0.84 10.98
N GLY A 119 7.25 0.20 10.81
CA GLY A 119 6.16 0.77 10.03
C GLY A 119 5.64 2.07 10.64
N ASN A 120 5.39 2.09 11.95
CA ASN A 120 4.91 3.29 12.63
C ASN A 120 5.92 4.43 12.52
N SER A 121 7.21 4.15 12.70
CA SER A 121 8.26 5.14 12.56
C SER A 121 8.33 5.70 11.14
N PHE A 122 8.20 4.84 10.14
CA PHE A 122 8.20 5.26 8.74
C PHE A 122 7.06 6.25 8.46
N TRP A 123 5.84 5.89 8.85
CA TRP A 123 4.67 6.73 8.57
C TRP A 123 4.69 8.05 9.32
N GLU A 124 5.22 8.04 10.54
CA GLU A 124 5.41 9.28 11.29
C GLU A 124 6.34 10.23 10.55
N LYS A 125 7.44 9.70 10.01
CA LYS A 125 8.38 10.51 9.22
C LYS A 125 7.78 11.03 7.93
N GLN A 126 6.79 10.31 7.37
CA GLN A 126 6.08 10.76 6.18
C GLN A 126 5.04 11.83 6.48
N GLY A 127 4.83 12.16 7.76
CA GLY A 127 3.87 13.20 8.15
C GLY A 127 2.48 12.69 8.51
N PHE A 128 2.30 11.38 8.63
CA PHE A 128 1.03 10.80 9.03
C PHE A 128 0.91 10.87 10.55
N ILE A 129 -0.12 11.56 11.02
CA ILE A 129 -0.33 11.85 12.44
C ILE A 129 -1.15 10.74 13.09
N LEU A 130 -0.65 10.21 14.22
CA LEU A 130 -1.41 9.24 14.99
C LEU A 130 -2.62 9.93 15.65
N ARG A 131 -3.82 9.37 15.45
CA ARG A 131 -5.05 9.86 16.04
C ARG A 131 -5.41 8.99 17.24
N GLU A 132 -5.25 9.54 18.43
CA GLU A 132 -5.58 8.83 19.67
C GLU A 132 -6.99 9.12 20.14
N ASP A 133 -7.64 10.10 19.51
CA ASP A 133 -8.99 10.56 19.87
C ASP A 133 -10.10 9.81 19.15
N VAL A 134 -9.78 8.84 18.30
CA VAL A 134 -10.77 8.05 17.57
C VAL A 134 -10.55 6.56 17.80
N ASN A 135 -11.64 5.80 17.76
CA ASN A 135 -11.58 4.35 17.80
C ASN A 135 -11.85 3.79 16.41
N TYR A 136 -11.05 2.83 15.98
CA TYR A 136 -11.30 2.13 14.74
C TYR A 136 -12.25 0.95 15.02
N ARG A 137 -13.30 0.84 14.24
CA ARG A 137 -14.25 -0.26 14.33
C ARG A 137 -14.54 -0.80 12.94
N ASN A 138 -14.64 -2.13 12.82
CA ASN A 138 -15.00 -2.76 11.56
C ASN A 138 -15.99 -3.89 11.80
N ILE A 139 -16.59 -4.37 10.72
CA ILE A 139 -17.39 -5.59 10.72
C ILE A 139 -17.12 -6.33 9.41
N GLU A 140 -16.93 -7.63 9.49
CA GLU A 140 -16.79 -8.46 8.30
C GLU A 140 -18.17 -8.82 7.75
N LEU A 141 -18.34 -8.65 6.45
CA LEU A 141 -19.61 -8.97 5.77
C LEU A 141 -19.62 -10.39 5.19
N CYS A 142 -18.48 -11.06 5.22
CA CYS A 142 -18.33 -12.46 4.85
C CYS A 142 -17.13 -12.99 5.63
N GLU A 143 -16.91 -14.31 5.59
CA GLU A 143 -15.76 -14.89 6.25
C GLU A 143 -14.47 -14.52 5.52
N LEU A 144 -13.55 -13.92 6.25
CA LEU A 144 -12.21 -13.58 5.76
C LEU A 144 -11.18 -14.47 6.49
N VAL A 145 -10.37 -15.17 5.73
CA VAL A 145 -9.30 -16.00 6.31
C VAL A 145 -8.02 -15.19 6.32
N ARG A 146 -7.46 -14.95 7.50
CA ARG A 146 -6.23 -14.19 7.68
C ARG A 146 -5.05 -14.92 7.06
N ILE A 147 -4.17 -14.14 6.44
CA ILE A 147 -2.88 -14.59 5.96
C ILE A 147 -1.85 -13.73 6.69
N ASP A 148 -1.14 -14.35 7.62
CA ASP A 148 -0.14 -13.65 8.44
C ASP A 148 1.25 -13.85 7.85
N THR A 149 2.04 -12.79 7.84
CA THR A 149 3.44 -12.84 7.37
C THR A 149 4.46 -12.39 8.47
#